data_2ca155e88feed4fe19d40d8ab1f07822
#
_entry.id   2ca155e88feed4fe19d40d8ab1f07822
#
_cell.length_a   1.000
_cell.length_b   1.000
_cell.length_c   1.000
_cell.angle_alpha   90.00
_cell.angle_beta   90.00
_cell.angle_gamma   90.00
#
_symmetry.space_group_name_H-M   'P 1'
#
loop_
_entity.id
_entity.type
_entity.pdbx_description
1 polymer ?
#
loop_
_entity_poly.entity_id
_entity_poly.type
_entity_poly.pdbx_seq_one_letter_code
_entity_poly.pdbx_strand_id
1 'polypeptide(L)'
;MWGALSVQLRIFPYSLLERSLIGISAIFYNKTERESFFLADGYNTPLFKEYIGKIGLTIEDKNNTDRYVLYSNSIDHIIRLINNDGQLIHEWNVHPTEKLQKPDYIFENISTSSIEPRDVYLYPNGDILVVYEAINQFHNNYGIAKFNKNSDLIWFKPGRNHHYIDVSPEGDIYTLSLDVISKSFSYPHLEHIHPPSFEDYIEIINEDGKLQKRISILKAISESTYSEAFLHTLYNANAKGDHLHPNTVHYVTSKQAAQNKLFKTGDLIISLRSVDTIIVIDPKTENIRWLGKGAWAGQHHTILSKEGKITLFDNLGAKRLRKSRIMEFDPITSQYKVLYSGQEDHPFYAPFCSMFQLLPHKHIFITSHHNGRMFEIDAQKNIVWEYFIPIRDKNDQNKTASVYAGKRYTKSQL
;
A
#
# COMPACT_ATOMS: atom_id res chain seq x y z
N MET A 1 -34.92 -14.52 -29.12
CA MET A 1 -33.99 -14.53 -30.26
C MET A 1 -33.24 -13.20 -30.44
N TRP A 2 -33.89 -12.03 -30.46
CA TRP A 2 -33.25 -10.72 -30.58
C TRP A 2 -32.22 -10.41 -29.47
N GLY A 3 -32.52 -10.75 -28.21
CA GLY A 3 -31.64 -10.50 -27.09
C GLY A 3 -30.31 -11.28 -27.17
N ALA A 4 -30.36 -12.52 -27.64
CA ALA A 4 -29.16 -13.35 -27.83
C ALA A 4 -28.27 -12.84 -28.99
N LEU A 5 -28.93 -12.37 -30.07
CA LEU A 5 -28.24 -11.76 -31.22
C LEU A 5 -27.59 -10.42 -30.86
N SER A 6 -28.26 -9.57 -30.08
CA SER A 6 -27.69 -8.29 -29.64
C SER A 6 -26.47 -8.45 -28.75
N VAL A 7 -26.46 -9.49 -27.91
CA VAL A 7 -25.28 -9.83 -27.07
C VAL A 7 -24.15 -10.39 -27.93
N GLN A 8 -24.47 -11.30 -28.85
CA GLN A 8 -23.46 -11.96 -29.69
C GLN A 8 -22.80 -11.01 -30.71
N LEU A 9 -23.56 -10.06 -31.24
CA LEU A 9 -23.09 -9.07 -32.23
C LEU A 9 -22.73 -7.71 -31.62
N ARG A 10 -22.89 -7.52 -30.33
CA ARG A 10 -22.68 -6.27 -29.59
C ARG A 10 -23.35 -5.04 -30.19
N ILE A 11 -24.54 -5.23 -30.77
CA ILE A 11 -25.38 -4.16 -31.35
C ILE A 11 -26.42 -3.66 -30.34
N PHE A 12 -27.04 -2.53 -30.63
CA PHE A 12 -28.11 -1.99 -29.78
C PHE A 12 -29.20 -3.08 -29.48
N PRO A 13 -29.64 -3.25 -28.23
CA PRO A 13 -29.37 -2.44 -27.03
C PRO A 13 -28.20 -2.92 -26.17
N TYR A 14 -27.29 -3.77 -26.66
CA TYR A 14 -26.20 -4.39 -25.89
C TYR A 14 -25.35 -3.36 -25.13
N SER A 15 -24.89 -2.29 -25.79
CA SER A 15 -24.05 -1.27 -25.15
C SER A 15 -24.78 -0.52 -24.03
N LEU A 16 -26.10 -0.37 -24.10
CA LEU A 16 -26.90 0.22 -23.05
C LEU A 16 -27.09 -0.75 -21.86
N LEU A 17 -27.36 -2.02 -22.14
CA LEU A 17 -27.48 -3.08 -21.14
C LEU A 17 -26.15 -3.37 -20.46
N GLU A 18 -25.06 -3.41 -21.20
CA GLU A 18 -23.70 -3.59 -20.67
C GLU A 18 -23.33 -2.45 -19.72
N ARG A 19 -23.53 -1.19 -20.11
CA ARG A 19 -23.29 -0.02 -19.26
C ARG A 19 -24.17 -0.02 -18.01
N SER A 20 -25.44 -0.42 -18.16
CA SER A 20 -26.37 -0.52 -17.02
C SER A 20 -25.99 -1.66 -16.09
N LEU A 21 -25.60 -2.83 -16.61
CA LEU A 21 -25.14 -3.97 -15.81
C LEU A 21 -23.78 -3.69 -15.15
N ILE A 22 -22.86 -3.03 -15.84
CA ILE A 22 -21.58 -2.57 -15.28
C ILE A 22 -21.85 -1.54 -14.18
N GLY A 23 -22.73 -0.57 -14.40
CA GLY A 23 -23.15 0.40 -13.39
C GLY A 23 -23.81 -0.25 -12.17
N ILE A 24 -24.71 -1.19 -12.39
CA ILE A 24 -25.40 -1.95 -11.33
C ILE A 24 -24.42 -2.86 -10.59
N SER A 25 -23.57 -3.61 -11.30
CA SER A 25 -22.57 -4.46 -10.68
C SER A 25 -21.51 -3.64 -9.91
N ALA A 26 -21.13 -2.46 -10.41
CA ALA A 26 -20.25 -1.55 -9.70
C ALA A 26 -20.89 -1.01 -8.40
N ILE A 27 -22.18 -0.72 -8.43
CA ILE A 27 -22.93 -0.30 -7.24
C ILE A 27 -23.02 -1.46 -6.23
N PHE A 28 -23.37 -2.65 -6.67
CA PHE A 28 -23.51 -3.81 -5.78
C PHE A 28 -22.16 -4.36 -5.30
N TYR A 29 -21.15 -4.46 -6.17
CA TYR A 29 -19.83 -4.98 -5.80
C TYR A 29 -19.09 -4.04 -4.85
N ASN A 30 -19.15 -2.72 -5.09
CA ASN A 30 -18.52 -1.74 -4.20
C ASN A 30 -19.29 -1.52 -2.88
N LYS A 31 -20.62 -1.65 -2.90
CA LYS A 31 -21.42 -1.39 -1.70
C LYS A 31 -21.34 -2.52 -0.68
N THR A 32 -21.33 -3.77 -1.13
CA THR A 32 -21.31 -4.93 -0.23
C THR A 32 -19.92 -5.32 0.27
N GLU A 33 -18.86 -5.12 -0.49
CA GLU A 33 -17.50 -5.49 -0.01
C GLU A 33 -16.73 -4.33 0.62
N ARG A 34 -16.85 -3.08 0.13
CA ARG A 34 -16.16 -1.93 0.73
C ARG A 34 -16.85 -1.39 1.98
N GLU A 35 -18.17 -1.25 1.97
CA GLU A 35 -18.91 -0.70 3.12
C GLU A 35 -18.93 -1.65 4.32
N SER A 36 -18.73 -2.95 4.12
CA SER A 36 -18.63 -3.91 5.24
C SER A 36 -17.25 -3.95 5.91
N PHE A 37 -16.21 -3.41 5.27
CA PHE A 37 -14.83 -3.49 5.78
C PHE A 37 -14.24 -2.16 6.28
N PHE A 38 -14.76 -1.01 5.84
CA PHE A 38 -14.33 0.30 6.31
C PHE A 38 -15.50 0.98 7.02
N LEU A 39 -15.49 0.94 8.34
CA LEU A 39 -16.39 1.78 9.12
C LEU A 39 -15.93 3.23 8.98
N ALA A 40 -16.90 4.14 8.84
CA ALA A 40 -16.64 5.58 8.65
C ALA A 40 -15.89 6.23 9.83
N ASP A 41 -15.80 5.53 10.96
CA ASP A 41 -15.14 5.96 12.19
C ASP A 41 -13.69 5.45 12.35
N GLY A 42 -13.15 4.74 11.35
CA GLY A 42 -11.77 4.22 11.35
C GLY A 42 -11.53 3.00 12.24
N TYR A 43 -12.56 2.47 12.91
CA TYR A 43 -12.48 1.27 13.73
C TYR A 43 -12.99 0.05 12.97
N ASN A 44 -12.41 -1.12 13.25
CA ASN A 44 -12.75 -2.38 12.60
C ASN A 44 -13.01 -3.50 13.60
N THR A 45 -13.96 -4.36 13.30
CA THR A 45 -14.07 -5.65 13.99
C THR A 45 -13.00 -6.58 13.41
N PRO A 46 -12.13 -7.18 14.22
CA PRO A 46 -11.15 -8.16 13.74
C PRO A 46 -11.81 -9.29 12.96
N LEU A 47 -11.16 -9.71 11.86
CA LEU A 47 -11.72 -10.71 10.94
C LEU A 47 -11.83 -12.12 11.52
N PHE A 48 -11.18 -12.35 12.66
CA PHE A 48 -11.17 -13.63 13.35
C PHE A 48 -11.58 -13.44 14.81
N LYS A 49 -12.45 -14.32 15.28
CA LYS A 49 -12.98 -14.27 16.67
C LYS A 49 -11.90 -14.31 17.73
N GLU A 50 -10.84 -15.08 17.49
CA GLU A 50 -9.68 -15.25 18.37
C GLU A 50 -8.84 -13.98 18.53
N TYR A 51 -9.06 -12.95 17.70
CA TYR A 51 -8.38 -11.64 17.79
C TYR A 51 -9.22 -10.59 18.52
N ILE A 52 -10.51 -10.85 18.70
CA ILE A 52 -11.41 -9.93 19.40
C ILE A 52 -10.97 -9.80 20.86
N GLY A 53 -10.80 -8.57 21.32
CA GLY A 53 -10.38 -8.26 22.70
C GLY A 53 -8.89 -8.42 22.98
N LYS A 54 -8.07 -8.96 22.08
CA LYS A 54 -6.61 -9.01 22.28
C LYS A 54 -6.00 -7.61 22.24
N ILE A 55 -5.15 -7.29 23.20
CA ILE A 55 -4.49 -5.99 23.38
C ILE A 55 -3.05 -6.21 23.84
N GLY A 56 -2.12 -5.41 23.30
CA GLY A 56 -0.72 -5.41 23.72
C GLY A 56 0.05 -6.65 23.26
N LEU A 57 1.12 -6.94 23.95
CA LEU A 57 1.99 -8.08 23.66
C LEU A 57 1.30 -9.39 24.07
N THR A 58 1.15 -10.30 23.11
CA THR A 58 0.51 -11.62 23.33
C THR A 58 1.48 -12.78 23.17
N ILE A 59 2.57 -12.57 22.41
CA ILE A 59 3.70 -13.51 22.28
C ILE A 59 4.99 -12.69 22.37
N GLU A 60 5.89 -13.08 23.26
CA GLU A 60 7.16 -12.38 23.53
C GLU A 60 8.34 -13.15 22.94
N ASP A 61 9.20 -12.45 22.18
CA ASP A 61 10.50 -12.98 21.75
C ASP A 61 11.57 -12.66 22.82
N LYS A 62 11.81 -13.60 23.71
CA LYS A 62 12.81 -13.47 24.79
C LYS A 62 14.27 -13.43 24.31
N ASN A 63 14.52 -13.83 23.07
CA ASN A 63 15.87 -13.96 22.52
C ASN A 63 16.38 -12.70 21.81
N ASN A 64 15.49 -11.73 21.51
CA ASN A 64 15.80 -10.55 20.71
C ASN A 64 15.29 -9.26 21.38
N THR A 65 15.85 -8.92 22.52
CA THR A 65 15.43 -7.76 23.34
C THR A 65 15.79 -6.41 22.70
N ASP A 66 16.80 -6.34 21.82
CA ASP A 66 17.28 -5.11 21.16
C ASP A 66 16.46 -4.75 19.89
N ARG A 67 15.15 -5.01 19.91
CA ARG A 67 14.26 -4.71 18.80
C ARG A 67 13.17 -3.71 19.21
N TYR A 68 12.79 -2.91 18.23
CA TYR A 68 11.78 -1.87 18.36
C TYR A 68 10.77 -1.99 17.21
N VAL A 69 9.55 -1.51 17.43
CA VAL A 69 8.52 -1.44 16.40
C VAL A 69 7.99 -0.02 16.31
N LEU A 70 8.10 0.56 15.14
CA LEU A 70 7.40 1.80 14.77
C LEU A 70 6.05 1.43 14.17
N TYR A 71 4.97 2.15 14.52
CA TYR A 71 3.68 2.01 13.85
C TYR A 71 2.84 3.28 13.93
N SER A 72 1.96 3.42 12.95
CA SER A 72 0.85 4.39 12.93
C SER A 72 -0.49 3.66 12.96
N ASN A 73 -1.59 4.39 13.09
CA ASN A 73 -2.93 3.81 13.14
C ASN A 73 -3.97 4.75 12.50
N SER A 74 -5.21 4.27 12.34
CA SER A 74 -6.30 4.96 11.68
C SER A 74 -7.05 5.99 12.54
N ILE A 75 -6.69 6.22 13.79
CA ILE A 75 -7.52 6.99 14.71
C ILE A 75 -6.83 8.25 15.22
N ASP A 76 -5.66 8.05 15.85
CA ASP A 76 -5.01 9.13 16.58
C ASP A 76 -3.79 9.62 15.83
N HIS A 77 -3.51 10.37 15.15
CA HIS A 77 -2.32 10.85 14.42
C HIS A 77 -1.02 10.85 15.26
N ILE A 78 -0.83 9.77 16.04
CA ILE A 78 0.37 9.56 16.85
C ILE A 78 1.14 8.37 16.30
N ILE A 79 2.37 8.62 15.90
CA ILE A 79 3.31 7.57 15.54
C ILE A 79 3.98 7.09 16.80
N ARG A 80 4.04 5.78 17.02
CA ARG A 80 4.60 5.17 18.22
C ARG A 80 5.78 4.29 17.93
N LEU A 81 6.81 4.43 18.74
CA LEU A 81 7.94 3.50 18.81
C LEU A 81 7.83 2.73 20.13
N ILE A 82 7.69 1.42 20.05
CA ILE A 82 7.66 0.53 21.21
C ILE A 82 8.89 -0.39 21.19
N ASN A 83 9.31 -0.84 22.38
CA ASN A 83 10.34 -1.87 22.50
C ASN A 83 9.75 -3.28 22.26
N ASN A 84 10.59 -4.31 22.37
CA ASN A 84 10.17 -5.69 22.17
C ASN A 84 9.13 -6.17 23.19
N ASP A 85 9.10 -5.58 24.40
CA ASP A 85 8.13 -5.89 25.47
C ASP A 85 6.80 -5.14 25.27
N GLY A 86 6.66 -4.37 24.19
CA GLY A 86 5.47 -3.57 23.90
C GLY A 86 5.37 -2.26 24.71
N GLN A 87 6.43 -1.86 25.39
CA GLN A 87 6.45 -0.61 26.15
C GLN A 87 6.75 0.57 25.25
N LEU A 88 6.06 1.69 25.44
CA LEU A 88 6.27 2.92 24.69
C LEU A 88 7.66 3.50 24.99
N ILE A 89 8.42 3.74 23.95
CA ILE A 89 9.76 4.36 24.00
C ILE A 89 9.71 5.81 23.55
N HIS A 90 8.97 6.08 22.46
CA HIS A 90 8.82 7.42 21.93
C HIS A 90 7.53 7.56 21.14
N GLU A 91 7.04 8.79 21.02
CA GLU A 91 5.89 9.11 20.18
C GLU A 91 6.07 10.46 19.48
N TRP A 92 5.51 10.56 18.26
CA TRP A 92 5.42 11.80 17.50
C TRP A 92 3.96 12.14 17.31
N ASN A 93 3.58 13.37 17.69
CA ASN A 93 2.28 13.94 17.33
C ASN A 93 2.39 14.57 15.93
N VAL A 94 1.71 13.96 14.96
CA VAL A 94 1.72 14.38 13.57
C VAL A 94 0.32 14.81 13.08
N HIS A 95 -0.49 15.35 13.98
CA HIS A 95 -1.88 15.72 13.70
C HIS A 95 -1.98 16.73 12.53
N PRO A 96 -2.62 16.40 11.40
CA PRO A 96 -2.52 17.17 10.17
C PRO A 96 -3.06 18.59 10.30
N THR A 97 -4.22 18.80 10.94
CA THR A 97 -4.81 20.15 11.08
C THR A 97 -4.13 21.02 12.11
N GLU A 98 -3.34 20.44 13.02
CA GLU A 98 -2.54 21.20 14.00
C GLU A 98 -1.16 21.56 13.47
N LYS A 99 -0.60 20.73 12.60
CA LYS A 99 0.79 20.81 12.15
C LYS A 99 0.96 21.28 10.71
N LEU A 100 -0.06 21.09 9.86
CA LEU A 100 0.03 21.34 8.44
C LEU A 100 -0.99 22.38 7.98
N GLN A 101 -0.62 23.14 6.96
CA GLN A 101 -1.57 24.00 6.26
C GLN A 101 -2.48 23.14 5.36
N LYS A 102 -3.81 23.35 5.43
CA LYS A 102 -4.74 22.69 4.54
C LYS A 102 -4.40 23.01 3.08
N PRO A 103 -4.21 22.00 2.20
CA PRO A 103 -3.95 22.24 0.79
C PRO A 103 -5.10 22.97 0.07
N ASP A 104 -4.79 23.92 -0.81
CA ASP A 104 -5.78 24.76 -1.49
C ASP A 104 -6.73 23.98 -2.42
N TYR A 105 -6.33 22.81 -2.91
CA TYR A 105 -7.17 21.95 -3.77
C TYR A 105 -8.22 21.15 -2.97
N ILE A 106 -8.21 21.21 -1.64
CA ILE A 106 -9.21 20.57 -0.78
C ILE A 106 -10.31 21.56 -0.48
N PHE A 107 -11.39 21.52 -1.23
CA PHE A 107 -12.52 22.45 -1.07
C PHE A 107 -13.53 21.99 -0.01
N GLU A 108 -13.60 20.69 0.26
CA GLU A 108 -14.57 20.10 1.18
C GLU A 108 -14.08 20.17 2.64
N ASN A 109 -15.04 20.19 3.56
CA ASN A 109 -14.74 19.99 4.98
C ASN A 109 -14.55 18.50 5.24
N ILE A 110 -13.32 18.03 5.10
CA ILE A 110 -12.96 16.65 5.42
C ILE A 110 -12.78 16.55 6.94
N SER A 111 -13.39 15.52 7.52
CA SER A 111 -13.11 15.21 8.92
C SER A 111 -11.63 14.88 9.08
N THR A 112 -11.00 15.45 10.10
CA THR A 112 -9.59 15.16 10.42
C THR A 112 -9.36 13.66 10.66
N SER A 113 -10.35 12.99 11.24
CA SER A 113 -10.32 11.53 11.43
C SER A 113 -10.31 10.72 10.13
N SER A 114 -10.56 11.36 8.98
CA SER A 114 -10.46 10.72 7.67
C SER A 114 -9.08 10.89 7.02
N ILE A 115 -8.15 11.61 7.64
CA ILE A 115 -6.79 11.82 7.14
C ILE A 115 -5.86 10.98 7.99
N GLU A 116 -5.20 10.01 7.41
CA GLU A 116 -4.38 9.04 8.13
C GLU A 116 -2.89 9.20 7.82
N PRO A 117 -2.00 9.04 8.83
CA PRO A 117 -0.57 8.85 8.62
C PRO A 117 -0.34 7.45 8.04
N ARG A 118 -0.39 7.35 6.70
CA ARG A 118 -0.50 6.10 5.96
C ARG A 118 0.78 5.29 5.95
N ASP A 119 1.91 5.93 5.75
CA ASP A 119 3.24 5.32 5.88
C ASP A 119 4.21 6.29 6.54
N VAL A 120 5.19 5.73 7.22
CA VAL A 120 6.18 6.47 8.00
C VAL A 120 7.57 5.91 7.74
N TYR A 121 8.53 6.79 7.50
CA TYR A 121 9.95 6.45 7.47
C TYR A 121 10.65 7.11 8.66
N LEU A 122 11.41 6.34 9.44
CA LEU A 122 12.18 6.81 10.58
C LEU A 122 13.65 6.97 10.19
N TYR A 123 14.19 8.16 10.35
CA TYR A 123 15.60 8.46 10.16
C TYR A 123 16.43 8.13 11.41
N PRO A 124 17.74 7.81 11.26
CA PRO A 124 18.59 7.49 12.42
C PRO A 124 18.73 8.61 13.46
N ASN A 125 18.45 9.86 13.10
CA ASN A 125 18.48 11.01 14.02
C ASN A 125 17.14 11.21 14.79
N GLY A 126 16.18 10.32 14.60
CA GLY A 126 14.84 10.40 15.20
C GLY A 126 13.84 11.27 14.44
N ASP A 127 14.21 11.86 13.31
CA ASP A 127 13.25 12.51 12.42
C ASP A 127 12.35 11.47 11.76
N ILE A 128 11.13 11.87 11.41
CA ILE A 128 10.20 11.01 10.68
C ILE A 128 9.67 11.71 9.44
N LEU A 129 9.44 10.90 8.40
CA LEU A 129 8.75 11.30 7.19
C LEU A 129 7.39 10.61 7.16
N VAL A 130 6.31 11.35 6.88
CA VAL A 130 4.94 10.86 6.94
C VAL A 130 4.21 11.20 5.67
N VAL A 131 3.55 10.23 5.04
CA VAL A 131 2.56 10.47 3.97
C VAL A 131 1.16 10.43 4.57
N TYR A 132 0.33 11.42 4.20
CA TYR A 132 -1.04 11.57 4.68
C TYR A 132 -2.05 11.24 3.59
N GLU A 133 -2.87 10.25 3.85
CA GLU A 133 -3.90 9.77 2.93
C GLU A 133 -5.30 10.04 3.47
N ALA A 134 -6.19 10.54 2.62
CA ALA A 134 -7.60 10.67 2.93
C ALA A 134 -8.33 9.36 2.61
N ILE A 135 -8.88 8.70 3.62
CA ILE A 135 -9.55 7.40 3.50
C ILE A 135 -10.66 7.46 2.47
N ASN A 136 -10.60 6.59 1.45
CA ASN A 136 -11.58 6.50 0.36
C ASN A 136 -11.81 7.80 -0.44
N GLN A 137 -10.94 8.80 -0.28
CA GLN A 137 -11.04 10.13 -0.89
C GLN A 137 -9.66 10.59 -1.39
N PHE A 138 -8.97 9.79 -2.20
CA PHE A 138 -7.59 10.05 -2.63
C PHE A 138 -7.38 11.42 -3.30
N HIS A 139 -8.43 12.00 -3.91
CA HIS A 139 -8.37 13.37 -4.43
C HIS A 139 -8.20 14.43 -3.34
N ASN A 140 -8.42 14.07 -2.08
CA ASN A 140 -8.29 14.92 -0.90
C ASN A 140 -7.07 14.56 -0.03
N ASN A 141 -6.10 13.77 -0.53
CA ASN A 141 -4.86 13.49 0.17
C ASN A 141 -4.09 14.78 0.49
N TYR A 142 -3.39 14.79 1.63
CA TYR A 142 -2.75 16.01 2.14
C TYR A 142 -1.33 16.22 1.62
N GLY A 143 -0.58 15.16 1.36
CA GLY A 143 0.80 15.22 0.93
C GLY A 143 1.77 14.51 1.87
N ILE A 144 2.99 15.01 1.91
CA ILE A 144 4.08 14.41 2.67
C ILE A 144 4.75 15.45 3.55
N ALA A 145 5.09 15.10 4.80
CA ALA A 145 5.72 16.00 5.76
C ALA A 145 6.89 15.33 6.48
N LYS A 146 7.89 16.10 6.82
CA LYS A 146 9.01 15.69 7.68
C LYS A 146 8.92 16.40 9.02
N PHE A 147 9.04 15.64 10.10
CA PHE A 147 9.04 16.14 11.47
C PHE A 147 10.34 15.74 12.16
N ASN A 148 10.80 16.58 13.08
CA ASN A 148 11.91 16.21 13.95
C ASN A 148 11.45 15.27 15.07
N LYS A 149 12.41 14.77 15.85
CA LYS A 149 12.13 13.90 17.00
C LYS A 149 11.20 14.48 18.08
N ASN A 150 11.03 15.79 18.11
CA ASN A 150 10.15 16.49 19.07
C ASN A 150 8.76 16.78 18.47
N SER A 151 8.43 16.25 17.29
CA SER A 151 7.19 16.53 16.55
C SER A 151 7.08 17.95 15.99
N ASP A 152 8.19 18.66 15.84
CA ASP A 152 8.17 19.96 15.15
C ASP A 152 8.28 19.73 13.65
N LEU A 153 7.48 20.47 12.90
CA LEU A 153 7.48 20.39 11.44
C LEU A 153 8.80 20.95 10.88
N ILE A 154 9.52 20.12 10.10
CA ILE A 154 10.71 20.55 9.36
C ILE A 154 10.29 21.11 8.02
N TRP A 155 9.52 20.35 7.26
CA TRP A 155 8.91 20.81 6.02
C TRP A 155 7.63 20.03 5.68
N PHE A 156 6.77 20.64 4.89
CA PHE A 156 5.56 20.05 4.35
C PHE A 156 5.46 20.33 2.86
N LYS A 157 5.29 19.28 2.07
CA LYS A 157 4.98 19.33 0.65
C LYS A 157 3.53 18.94 0.45
N PRO A 158 2.61 19.90 0.18
CA PRO A 158 1.24 19.57 -0.19
C PRO A 158 1.23 18.81 -1.52
N GLY A 159 0.32 17.85 -1.64
CA GLY A 159 0.19 17.01 -2.83
C GLY A 159 -0.78 15.87 -2.58
N ARG A 160 -1.25 15.21 -3.65
CA ARG A 160 -2.08 14.02 -3.51
C ARG A 160 -1.23 12.77 -3.40
N ASN A 161 -0.21 12.82 -2.50
CA ASN A 161 0.64 11.67 -2.20
C ASN A 161 -0.14 10.62 -1.42
N HIS A 162 0.20 9.34 -1.61
CA HIS A 162 -0.53 8.23 -1.00
C HIS A 162 0.32 6.98 -0.82
N HIS A 163 -0.17 6.06 -0.01
CA HIS A 163 0.27 4.70 0.26
C HIS A 163 1.67 4.57 0.84
N TYR A 164 2.74 4.81 0.09
CA TYR A 164 4.06 4.30 0.43
C TYR A 164 5.18 5.33 0.26
N ILE A 165 6.19 5.20 1.12
CA ILE A 165 7.44 5.97 1.06
C ILE A 165 8.59 4.99 1.01
N ASP A 166 9.51 5.18 0.06
CA ASP A 166 10.84 4.58 0.09
C ASP A 166 11.90 5.67 0.05
N VAL A 167 13.06 5.41 0.65
CA VAL A 167 14.17 6.36 0.70
C VAL A 167 15.43 5.66 0.23
N SER A 168 16.08 6.23 -0.79
CA SER A 168 17.34 5.68 -1.29
C SER A 168 18.48 5.89 -0.30
N PRO A 169 19.60 5.17 -0.45
CA PRO A 169 20.80 5.41 0.35
C PRO A 169 21.38 6.83 0.21
N GLU A 170 21.07 7.50 -0.89
CA GLU A 170 21.50 8.87 -1.20
C GLU A 170 20.58 9.94 -0.57
N GLY A 171 19.44 9.53 0.02
CA GLY A 171 18.48 10.39 0.70
C GLY A 171 17.30 10.85 -0.18
N ASP A 172 17.24 10.44 -1.45
CA ASP A 172 16.09 10.72 -2.31
C ASP A 172 14.86 9.95 -1.83
N ILE A 173 13.73 10.64 -1.79
CA ILE A 173 12.45 10.13 -1.32
C ILE A 173 11.59 9.77 -2.53
N TYR A 174 11.07 8.55 -2.55
CA TYR A 174 10.18 8.02 -3.57
C TYR A 174 8.80 7.82 -2.97
N THR A 175 7.77 8.39 -3.60
CA THR A 175 6.39 8.26 -3.17
C THR A 175 5.45 8.26 -4.39
N LEU A 176 4.22 7.82 -4.16
CA LEU A 176 3.18 7.85 -5.17
C LEU A 176 2.33 9.12 -5.01
N SER A 177 1.84 9.64 -6.13
CA SER A 177 0.87 10.74 -6.13
C SER A 177 -0.11 10.59 -7.29
N LEU A 178 -1.18 11.38 -7.29
CA LEU A 178 -2.15 11.37 -8.38
C LEU A 178 -2.64 12.77 -8.74
N ASP A 179 -3.15 12.89 -9.99
CA ASP A 179 -3.98 14.01 -10.43
C ASP A 179 -5.38 13.52 -10.79
N VAL A 180 -6.37 14.37 -10.56
CA VAL A 180 -7.74 14.14 -11.01
C VAL A 180 -7.90 14.70 -12.41
N ILE A 181 -8.09 13.83 -13.38
CA ILE A 181 -8.20 14.18 -14.80
C ILE A 181 -9.66 14.33 -15.18
N SER A 182 -10.03 15.51 -15.67
CA SER A 182 -11.40 15.86 -16.13
C SER A 182 -11.55 15.79 -17.66
N LYS A 183 -10.48 15.48 -18.39
CA LYS A 183 -10.45 15.34 -19.85
C LYS A 183 -9.91 13.96 -20.21
N SER A 184 -10.14 13.51 -21.45
CA SER A 184 -9.55 12.27 -21.96
C SER A 184 -8.03 12.38 -21.98
N PHE A 185 -7.35 11.24 -21.78
CA PHE A 185 -5.89 11.15 -21.88
C PHE A 185 -5.44 11.40 -23.33
N SER A 186 -4.30 12.05 -23.48
CA SER A 186 -3.65 12.28 -24.78
C SER A 186 -2.63 11.20 -25.14
N TYR A 187 -2.45 10.19 -24.29
CA TYR A 187 -1.50 9.10 -24.51
C TYR A 187 -2.08 8.05 -25.48
N PRO A 188 -1.25 7.40 -26.30
CA PRO A 188 -1.71 6.34 -27.19
C PRO A 188 -2.52 5.26 -26.44
N HIS A 189 -3.55 4.77 -27.08
CA HIS A 189 -4.37 3.65 -26.62
C HIS A 189 -5.18 3.87 -25.33
N LEU A 190 -5.25 5.08 -24.79
CA LEU A 190 -6.04 5.40 -23.57
C LEU A 190 -7.35 6.14 -23.86
N GLU A 191 -7.77 6.21 -25.13
CA GLU A 191 -8.97 6.95 -25.58
C GLU A 191 -10.26 6.39 -24.99
N HIS A 192 -10.24 5.13 -24.58
CA HIS A 192 -11.37 4.44 -23.94
C HIS A 192 -11.52 4.74 -22.44
N ILE A 193 -10.51 5.35 -21.82
CA ILE A 193 -10.59 5.78 -20.42
C ILE A 193 -11.28 7.13 -20.35
N HIS A 194 -12.49 7.13 -19.79
CA HIS A 194 -13.32 8.33 -19.70
C HIS A 194 -13.17 9.00 -18.33
N PRO A 195 -13.11 10.35 -18.31
CA PRO A 195 -13.08 11.12 -17.08
C PRO A 195 -14.43 11.03 -16.31
N PRO A 196 -14.41 11.27 -14.96
CA PRO A 196 -13.22 11.60 -14.20
C PRO A 196 -12.35 10.37 -13.95
N SER A 197 -11.04 10.55 -14.09
CA SER A 197 -10.02 9.49 -13.90
C SER A 197 -8.87 9.99 -13.07
N PHE A 198 -8.11 9.08 -12.47
CA PHE A 198 -6.84 9.39 -11.83
C PHE A 198 -5.70 9.12 -12.81
N GLU A 199 -4.76 10.04 -12.85
CA GLU A 199 -3.45 9.82 -13.42
C GLU A 199 -2.45 9.68 -12.30
N ASP A 200 -1.88 8.48 -12.17
CA ASP A 200 -0.95 8.13 -11.11
C ASP A 200 0.49 8.43 -11.50
N TYR A 201 1.25 8.92 -10.54
CA TYR A 201 2.65 9.31 -10.72
C TYR A 201 3.54 8.73 -9.64
N ILE A 202 4.80 8.54 -9.99
CA ILE A 202 5.90 8.42 -9.06
C ILE A 202 6.51 9.81 -8.88
N GLU A 203 6.67 10.27 -7.66
CA GLU A 203 7.41 11.48 -7.34
C GLU A 203 8.76 11.14 -6.71
N ILE A 204 9.80 11.81 -7.18
CA ILE A 204 11.13 11.79 -6.61
C ILE A 204 11.36 13.14 -5.96
N ILE A 205 11.58 13.15 -4.65
CA ILE A 205 11.68 14.35 -3.81
C ILE A 205 13.03 14.29 -3.09
N ASN A 206 13.74 15.40 -3.02
CA ASN A 206 14.97 15.42 -2.24
C ASN A 206 14.71 15.50 -0.73
N GLU A 207 15.74 15.38 0.09
CA GLU A 207 15.64 15.41 1.56
C GLU A 207 15.08 16.74 2.13
N ASP A 208 15.13 17.84 1.37
CA ASP A 208 14.54 19.14 1.72
C ASP A 208 13.05 19.25 1.34
N GLY A 209 12.42 18.21 0.82
CA GLY A 209 11.03 18.20 0.40
C GLY A 209 10.76 18.80 -0.98
N LYS A 210 11.79 19.06 -1.80
CA LYS A 210 11.65 19.63 -3.14
C LYS A 210 11.47 18.55 -4.19
N LEU A 211 10.41 18.66 -4.99
CA LEU A 211 10.15 17.77 -6.12
C LEU A 211 11.29 17.89 -7.15
N GLN A 212 11.93 16.76 -7.46
CA GLN A 212 12.98 16.62 -8.46
C GLN A 212 12.43 16.10 -9.78
N LYS A 213 11.54 15.11 -9.70
CA LYS A 213 10.96 14.45 -10.87
C LYS A 213 9.57 13.92 -10.57
N ARG A 214 8.73 13.89 -11.61
CA ARG A 214 7.40 13.27 -11.59
C ARG A 214 7.25 12.42 -12.85
N ILE A 215 6.94 11.13 -12.68
CA ILE A 215 6.86 10.14 -13.77
C ILE A 215 5.42 9.64 -13.85
N SER A 216 4.74 9.83 -14.99
CA SER A 216 3.41 9.29 -15.22
C SER A 216 3.49 7.78 -15.46
N ILE A 217 2.79 7.01 -14.64
CA ILE A 217 2.72 5.55 -14.76
C ILE A 217 1.91 5.16 -16.01
N LEU A 218 0.79 5.82 -16.25
CA LEU A 218 -0.05 5.56 -17.43
C LEU A 218 0.70 5.88 -18.73
N LYS A 219 1.43 6.99 -18.78
CA LYS A 219 2.26 7.33 -19.94
C LYS A 219 3.31 6.25 -20.18
N ALA A 220 4.07 5.88 -19.15
CA ALA A 220 5.11 4.86 -19.27
C ALA A 220 4.55 3.52 -19.79
N ILE A 221 3.34 3.15 -19.37
CA ILE A 221 2.66 1.94 -19.86
C ILE A 221 2.24 2.10 -21.32
N SER A 222 1.60 3.23 -21.67
CA SER A 222 1.06 3.46 -23.02
C SER A 222 2.13 3.52 -24.10
N GLU A 223 3.32 4.00 -23.76
CA GLU A 223 4.48 4.10 -24.66
C GLU A 223 5.35 2.82 -24.64
N SER A 224 5.00 1.82 -23.82
CA SER A 224 5.77 0.58 -23.71
C SER A 224 5.37 -0.48 -24.72
N THR A 225 6.25 -1.48 -24.93
CA THR A 225 5.93 -2.69 -25.71
C THR A 225 4.88 -3.58 -25.04
N TYR A 226 4.48 -3.27 -23.78
CA TYR A 226 3.44 -3.99 -23.04
C TYR A 226 2.06 -3.36 -23.19
N SER A 227 1.95 -2.23 -23.90
CA SER A 227 0.74 -1.41 -23.97
C SER A 227 -0.51 -2.20 -24.38
N GLU A 228 -0.47 -2.96 -25.46
CA GLU A 228 -1.63 -3.74 -25.95
C GLU A 228 -2.08 -4.79 -24.93
N ALA A 229 -1.15 -5.59 -24.38
CA ALA A 229 -1.47 -6.63 -23.40
C ALA A 229 -2.04 -6.03 -22.11
N PHE A 230 -1.58 -4.85 -21.73
CA PHE A 230 -2.01 -4.16 -20.51
C PHE A 230 -3.38 -3.50 -20.68
N LEU A 231 -3.68 -2.96 -21.85
CA LEU A 231 -4.94 -2.24 -22.15
C LEU A 231 -6.16 -3.14 -22.00
N HIS A 232 -6.08 -4.42 -22.38
CA HIS A 232 -7.15 -5.37 -22.10
C HIS A 232 -7.46 -5.50 -20.62
N THR A 233 -6.46 -5.33 -19.77
CA THR A 233 -6.63 -5.36 -18.32
C THR A 233 -7.36 -4.12 -17.82
N LEU A 234 -7.01 -2.93 -18.33
CA LEU A 234 -7.67 -1.67 -17.95
C LEU A 234 -9.13 -1.61 -18.41
N TYR A 235 -9.44 -2.16 -19.57
CA TYR A 235 -10.81 -2.21 -20.09
C TYR A 235 -11.78 -2.92 -19.14
N ASN A 236 -11.29 -3.93 -18.41
CA ASN A 236 -12.05 -4.69 -17.42
C ASN A 236 -11.93 -4.14 -15.99
N ALA A 237 -11.07 -3.16 -15.74
CA ALA A 237 -10.91 -2.53 -14.44
C ALA A 237 -12.05 -1.56 -14.17
N ASN A 238 -13.05 -1.99 -13.43
CA ASN A 238 -14.25 -1.22 -13.07
C ASN A 238 -13.96 -0.28 -11.90
N ALA A 239 -13.09 0.70 -12.08
CA ALA A 239 -12.39 1.37 -10.99
C ALA A 239 -12.83 2.82 -10.74
N LYS A 240 -14.03 3.26 -11.13
CA LYS A 240 -14.48 4.65 -10.85
C LYS A 240 -13.38 5.72 -11.02
N GLY A 241 -12.57 5.58 -12.08
CA GLY A 241 -11.43 6.45 -12.36
C GLY A 241 -10.08 6.00 -11.77
N ASP A 242 -10.05 5.08 -10.82
CA ASP A 242 -8.85 4.54 -10.18
C ASP A 242 -8.43 3.23 -10.88
N HIS A 243 -7.88 3.35 -12.07
CA HIS A 243 -7.63 2.21 -12.96
C HIS A 243 -6.44 1.34 -12.55
N LEU A 244 -5.40 1.94 -12.01
CA LEU A 244 -4.15 1.26 -11.66
C LEU A 244 -4.07 0.94 -10.18
N HIS A 245 -4.42 1.90 -9.35
CA HIS A 245 -4.26 1.87 -7.89
C HIS A 245 -2.85 1.45 -7.47
N PRO A 246 -1.81 2.22 -7.87
CA PRO A 246 -0.46 1.92 -7.42
C PRO A 246 -0.39 2.09 -5.90
N ASN A 247 0.24 1.14 -5.22
CA ASN A 247 0.25 1.12 -3.76
C ASN A 247 1.62 0.84 -3.14
N THR A 248 2.64 0.67 -3.97
CA THR A 248 4.04 0.53 -3.54
C THR A 248 4.93 1.12 -4.61
N VAL A 249 5.94 1.87 -4.18
CA VAL A 249 7.12 2.19 -4.95
C VAL A 249 8.34 1.73 -4.16
N HIS A 250 9.25 0.97 -4.78
CA HIS A 250 10.45 0.45 -4.13
C HIS A 250 11.68 0.73 -4.99
N TYR A 251 12.67 1.39 -4.39
CA TYR A 251 13.95 1.72 -5.02
C TYR A 251 14.88 0.50 -4.99
N VAL A 252 15.37 0.10 -6.15
CA VAL A 252 16.31 -1.03 -6.29
C VAL A 252 17.73 -0.56 -5.95
N THR A 253 18.25 -1.02 -4.82
CA THR A 253 19.60 -0.73 -4.37
C THR A 253 20.67 -1.48 -5.20
N SER A 254 21.93 -1.03 -5.15
CA SER A 254 23.04 -1.70 -5.83
C SER A 254 23.24 -3.14 -5.36
N LYS A 255 23.02 -3.42 -4.08
CA LYS A 255 23.13 -4.77 -3.52
C LYS A 255 22.04 -5.71 -4.10
N GLN A 256 20.82 -5.23 -4.24
CA GLN A 256 19.72 -5.99 -4.82
C GLN A 256 19.90 -6.20 -6.33
N ALA A 257 20.30 -5.14 -7.05
CA ALA A 257 20.57 -5.20 -8.50
C ALA A 257 21.70 -6.20 -8.83
N ALA A 258 22.72 -6.31 -7.99
CA ALA A 258 23.79 -7.28 -8.19
C ALA A 258 23.32 -8.74 -8.17
N GLN A 259 22.17 -9.03 -7.56
CA GLN A 259 21.58 -10.38 -7.49
C GLN A 259 20.52 -10.65 -8.57
N ASN A 260 20.19 -9.65 -9.40
CA ASN A 260 19.17 -9.79 -10.43
C ASN A 260 19.65 -9.19 -11.77
N LYS A 261 19.71 -10.04 -12.82
CA LYS A 261 20.20 -9.62 -14.14
C LYS A 261 19.20 -8.73 -14.91
N LEU A 262 17.93 -8.69 -14.50
CA LEU A 262 16.89 -7.93 -15.20
C LEU A 262 16.83 -6.46 -14.72
N PHE A 263 17.18 -6.22 -13.45
CA PHE A 263 16.98 -4.92 -12.81
C PHE A 263 18.33 -4.22 -12.55
N LYS A 264 18.30 -2.91 -12.53
CA LYS A 264 19.47 -2.07 -12.31
C LYS A 264 19.31 -1.25 -11.04
N THR A 265 20.44 -0.81 -10.49
CA THR A 265 20.43 0.19 -9.41
C THR A 265 19.66 1.43 -9.85
N GLY A 266 18.73 1.87 -9.02
CA GLY A 266 17.86 3.01 -9.29
C GLY A 266 16.57 2.68 -10.00
N ASP A 267 16.36 1.45 -10.50
CA ASP A 267 15.05 1.04 -11.00
C ASP A 267 14.00 1.13 -9.88
N LEU A 268 12.75 1.42 -10.27
CA LEU A 268 11.63 1.53 -9.36
C LEU A 268 10.64 0.39 -9.60
N ILE A 269 10.35 -0.38 -8.56
CA ILE A 269 9.34 -1.45 -8.58
C ILE A 269 8.03 -0.87 -8.09
N ILE A 270 6.96 -1.00 -8.88
CA ILE A 270 5.63 -0.49 -8.56
C ILE A 270 4.62 -1.63 -8.58
N SER A 271 3.80 -1.70 -7.54
CA SER A 271 2.65 -2.60 -7.46
C SER A 271 1.40 -1.90 -7.92
N LEU A 272 0.74 -2.41 -8.95
CA LEU A 272 -0.52 -1.93 -9.51
C LEU A 272 -1.66 -2.87 -9.06
N ARG A 273 -2.33 -2.50 -7.96
CA ARG A 273 -3.29 -3.35 -7.26
C ARG A 273 -4.53 -3.69 -8.08
N SER A 274 -5.11 -2.69 -8.75
CA SER A 274 -6.39 -2.88 -9.47
C SER A 274 -6.29 -3.82 -10.66
N VAL A 275 -5.07 -4.10 -11.12
CA VAL A 275 -4.78 -4.91 -12.30
C VAL A 275 -3.87 -6.11 -12.01
N ASP A 276 -3.61 -6.39 -10.72
CA ASP A 276 -2.79 -7.53 -10.25
C ASP A 276 -1.42 -7.60 -10.94
N THR A 277 -0.81 -6.43 -11.19
CA THR A 277 0.41 -6.31 -12.00
C THR A 277 1.53 -5.65 -11.20
N ILE A 278 2.75 -6.08 -11.44
CA ILE A 278 3.97 -5.44 -10.95
C ILE A 278 4.73 -4.93 -12.16
N ILE A 279 5.17 -3.68 -12.10
CA ILE A 279 6.02 -3.09 -13.14
C ILE A 279 7.34 -2.62 -12.55
N VAL A 280 8.36 -2.55 -13.39
CA VAL A 280 9.66 -1.94 -13.08
C VAL A 280 9.94 -0.84 -14.09
N ILE A 281 10.16 0.36 -13.59
CA ILE A 281 10.43 1.56 -14.40
C ILE A 281 11.88 1.99 -14.20
N ASP A 282 12.56 2.31 -15.27
CA ASP A 282 13.82 3.05 -15.26
C ASP A 282 13.50 4.55 -15.09
N PRO A 283 13.79 5.20 -13.95
CA PRO A 283 13.40 6.57 -13.72
C PRO A 283 14.15 7.59 -14.59
N LYS A 284 15.25 7.21 -15.24
CA LYS A 284 16.03 8.08 -16.13
C LYS A 284 15.36 8.23 -17.50
N THR A 285 14.91 7.10 -18.04
CA THR A 285 14.28 7.03 -19.37
C THR A 285 12.76 7.02 -19.32
N GLU A 286 12.18 6.79 -18.14
CA GLU A 286 10.75 6.59 -17.87
C GLU A 286 10.14 5.34 -18.54
N ASN A 287 11.00 4.48 -19.10
CA ASN A 287 10.56 3.28 -19.79
C ASN A 287 10.30 2.13 -18.81
N ILE A 288 9.30 1.31 -19.13
CA ILE A 288 9.06 0.06 -18.44
C ILE A 288 10.16 -0.94 -18.81
N ARG A 289 10.95 -1.35 -17.83
CA ARG A 289 11.98 -2.36 -17.99
C ARG A 289 11.41 -3.78 -17.94
N TRP A 290 10.42 -3.98 -17.10
CA TRP A 290 9.78 -5.28 -16.90
C TRP A 290 8.34 -5.11 -16.42
N LEU A 291 7.48 -6.03 -16.81
CA LEU A 291 6.10 -6.13 -16.36
C LEU A 291 5.78 -7.61 -16.11
N GLY A 292 5.11 -7.89 -15.01
CA GLY A 292 4.70 -9.25 -14.68
C GLY A 292 3.39 -9.34 -13.92
N LYS A 293 2.69 -10.45 -14.19
CA LYS A 293 1.55 -10.95 -13.44
C LYS A 293 1.84 -12.37 -12.97
N GLY A 294 1.21 -12.79 -11.86
CA GLY A 294 1.44 -14.11 -11.31
C GLY A 294 0.24 -14.62 -10.52
N ALA A 295 0.50 -15.57 -9.62
CA ALA A 295 -0.53 -16.22 -8.81
C ALA A 295 -0.93 -15.39 -7.57
N TRP A 296 -0.99 -14.08 -7.69
CA TRP A 296 -1.42 -13.13 -6.64
C TRP A 296 -2.61 -12.30 -7.12
N ALA A 297 -3.31 -11.66 -6.18
CA ALA A 297 -4.38 -10.72 -6.47
C ALA A 297 -4.49 -9.65 -5.38
N GLY A 298 -4.79 -8.41 -5.79
CA GLY A 298 -4.94 -7.27 -4.91
C GLY A 298 -3.72 -6.99 -4.03
N GLN A 299 -2.53 -7.29 -4.55
CA GLN A 299 -1.26 -7.27 -3.82
C GLN A 299 -0.90 -5.88 -3.32
N HIS A 300 -0.15 -5.86 -2.20
CA HIS A 300 0.46 -4.67 -1.62
C HIS A 300 1.93 -4.95 -1.31
N HIS A 301 2.65 -3.90 -0.90
CA HIS A 301 4.00 -3.95 -0.36
C HIS A 301 4.93 -4.90 -1.14
N THR A 302 5.25 -4.49 -2.37
CA THR A 302 6.12 -5.25 -3.27
C THR A 302 7.54 -4.71 -3.21
N ILE A 303 8.51 -5.56 -2.91
CA ILE A 303 9.93 -5.20 -2.78
C ILE A 303 10.81 -6.17 -3.58
N LEU A 304 12.04 -5.78 -3.87
CA LEU A 304 13.08 -6.70 -4.27
C LEU A 304 13.82 -7.20 -3.03
N SER A 305 13.91 -8.50 -2.84
CA SER A 305 14.69 -9.07 -1.74
C SER A 305 16.19 -8.92 -1.98
N LYS A 306 16.99 -9.11 -0.94
CA LYS A 306 18.45 -9.11 -1.07
C LYS A 306 18.99 -10.26 -1.95
N GLU A 307 18.17 -11.28 -2.20
CA GLU A 307 18.43 -12.40 -3.11
C GLU A 307 18.01 -12.11 -4.56
N GLY A 308 17.54 -10.88 -4.86
CA GLY A 308 17.10 -10.47 -6.20
C GLY A 308 15.76 -11.05 -6.63
N LYS A 309 14.90 -11.43 -5.69
CA LYS A 309 13.54 -11.94 -5.95
C LYS A 309 12.51 -10.87 -5.60
N ILE A 310 11.43 -10.80 -6.36
CA ILE A 310 10.28 -9.98 -6.02
C ILE A 310 9.53 -10.65 -4.88
N THR A 311 9.39 -9.93 -3.76
CA THR A 311 8.59 -10.40 -2.62
C THR A 311 7.41 -9.45 -2.44
N LEU A 312 6.22 -9.99 -2.20
CA LEU A 312 4.99 -9.23 -2.16
C LEU A 312 4.01 -9.75 -1.10
N PHE A 313 3.16 -8.86 -0.62
CA PHE A 313 2.01 -9.21 0.19
C PHE A 313 0.81 -9.50 -0.73
N ASP A 314 0.45 -10.76 -0.86
CA ASP A 314 -0.71 -11.19 -1.64
C ASP A 314 -1.96 -11.21 -0.75
N ASN A 315 -2.81 -10.21 -0.93
CA ASN A 315 -4.00 -10.03 -0.11
C ASN A 315 -5.12 -11.01 -0.47
N LEU A 316 -5.37 -11.23 -1.76
CA LEU A 316 -6.60 -11.85 -2.26
C LEU A 316 -6.38 -13.11 -3.10
N GLY A 317 -5.14 -13.49 -3.45
CA GLY A 317 -4.88 -14.66 -4.30
C GLY A 317 -5.35 -15.99 -3.70
N ALA A 318 -5.52 -16.06 -2.37
CA ALA A 318 -6.13 -17.18 -1.67
C ALA A 318 -7.46 -16.81 -0.98
N LYS A 319 -8.19 -15.82 -1.49
CA LYS A 319 -9.46 -15.26 -0.95
C LYS A 319 -10.49 -16.34 -0.61
N ARG A 320 -10.67 -17.35 -1.45
CA ARG A 320 -11.62 -18.46 -1.20
C ARG A 320 -11.30 -19.25 0.08
N LEU A 321 -10.04 -19.26 0.48
CA LEU A 321 -9.58 -19.91 1.72
C LEU A 321 -9.54 -18.94 2.90
N ARG A 322 -9.92 -17.67 2.72
CA ARG A 322 -9.75 -16.58 3.68
C ARG A 322 -8.31 -16.52 4.21
N LYS A 323 -7.33 -16.56 3.29
CA LYS A 323 -5.90 -16.48 3.60
C LYS A 323 -5.24 -15.42 2.75
N SER A 324 -4.40 -14.61 3.38
CA SER A 324 -3.39 -13.80 2.72
C SER A 324 -2.04 -14.54 2.72
N ARG A 325 -1.12 -14.11 1.87
CA ARG A 325 0.17 -14.77 1.73
C ARG A 325 1.30 -13.76 1.61
N ILE A 326 2.47 -14.10 2.14
CA ILE A 326 3.73 -13.48 1.73
C ILE A 326 4.34 -14.39 0.67
N MET A 327 4.53 -13.85 -0.52
CA MET A 327 5.00 -14.62 -1.68
C MET A 327 6.34 -14.10 -2.18
N GLU A 328 7.18 -15.00 -2.63
CA GLU A 328 8.39 -14.69 -3.38
C GLU A 328 8.23 -15.18 -4.82
N PHE A 329 8.57 -14.33 -5.77
CA PHE A 329 8.51 -14.58 -7.21
C PHE A 329 9.88 -14.32 -7.86
N ASP A 330 10.32 -15.24 -8.67
CA ASP A 330 11.52 -15.10 -9.48
C ASP A 330 11.16 -14.51 -10.86
N PRO A 331 11.50 -13.26 -11.14
CA PRO A 331 11.14 -12.63 -12.42
C PRO A 331 11.91 -13.21 -13.64
N ILE A 332 12.97 -13.99 -13.41
CA ILE A 332 13.76 -14.65 -14.48
C ILE A 332 13.12 -15.98 -14.88
N THR A 333 12.73 -16.79 -13.89
CA THR A 333 12.21 -18.16 -14.13
C THR A 333 10.68 -18.23 -14.08
N SER A 334 10.02 -17.16 -13.65
CA SER A 334 8.57 -17.09 -13.39
C SER A 334 8.08 -18.07 -12.33
N GLN A 335 8.98 -18.62 -11.52
CA GLN A 335 8.62 -19.48 -10.41
C GLN A 335 8.26 -18.66 -9.17
N TYR A 336 7.34 -19.18 -8.37
CA TYR A 336 6.96 -18.56 -7.11
C TYR A 336 6.90 -19.58 -5.98
N LYS A 337 7.05 -19.08 -4.76
CA LYS A 337 6.81 -19.85 -3.53
C LYS A 337 6.06 -19.01 -2.51
N VAL A 338 5.29 -19.66 -1.65
CA VAL A 338 4.64 -19.04 -0.51
C VAL A 338 5.60 -19.10 0.68
N LEU A 339 6.08 -17.94 1.12
CA LEU A 339 6.94 -17.82 2.29
C LEU A 339 6.13 -18.03 3.58
N TYR A 340 4.94 -17.42 3.64
CA TYR A 340 4.02 -17.55 4.76
C TYR A 340 2.56 -17.47 4.31
N SER A 341 1.70 -18.19 4.98
CA SER A 341 0.24 -18.12 4.91
C SER A 341 -0.33 -18.57 6.25
N GLY A 342 -1.52 -18.10 6.62
CA GLY A 342 -2.13 -18.47 7.90
C GLY A 342 -2.34 -19.96 8.09
N GLN A 343 -2.23 -20.43 9.34
CA GLN A 343 -2.52 -21.78 9.80
C GLN A 343 -3.89 -21.82 10.48
N GLU A 344 -4.41 -22.99 10.85
CA GLU A 344 -5.73 -23.11 11.48
C GLU A 344 -5.79 -22.43 12.85
N ASP A 345 -4.76 -22.64 13.67
CA ASP A 345 -4.58 -22.05 15.00
C ASP A 345 -4.07 -20.60 14.97
N HIS A 346 -3.48 -20.18 13.87
CA HIS A 346 -2.98 -18.83 13.64
C HIS A 346 -3.44 -18.30 12.28
N PRO A 347 -4.74 -17.97 12.12
CA PRO A 347 -5.28 -17.50 10.86
C PRO A 347 -4.65 -16.17 10.43
N PHE A 348 -4.50 -15.99 9.12
CA PHE A 348 -3.94 -14.79 8.54
C PHE A 348 -4.68 -14.40 7.28
N TYR A 349 -5.53 -13.39 7.41
CA TYR A 349 -6.24 -12.76 6.30
C TYR A 349 -6.29 -11.26 6.50
N ALA A 350 -5.76 -10.55 5.54
CA ALA A 350 -5.72 -9.10 5.48
C ALA A 350 -6.06 -8.66 4.05
N PRO A 351 -7.34 -8.47 3.73
CA PRO A 351 -7.81 -8.27 2.36
C PRO A 351 -7.38 -6.94 1.74
N PHE A 352 -6.92 -6.01 2.57
CA PHE A 352 -6.49 -4.67 2.15
C PHE A 352 -5.18 -4.30 2.82
N CYS A 353 -4.46 -3.34 2.21
CA CYS A 353 -3.28 -2.73 2.81
C CYS A 353 -2.29 -3.79 3.28
N SER A 354 -1.74 -3.59 4.49
CA SER A 354 -0.78 -4.51 5.10
C SER A 354 0.60 -4.46 4.47
N MET A 355 1.58 -4.82 5.25
CA MET A 355 2.98 -4.82 4.82
C MET A 355 3.77 -5.90 5.54
N PHE A 356 4.98 -6.14 5.09
CA PHE A 356 5.91 -7.06 5.73
C PHE A 356 7.35 -6.51 5.65
N GLN A 357 8.23 -7.07 6.44
CA GLN A 357 9.65 -6.78 6.38
C GLN A 357 10.43 -8.10 6.46
N LEU A 358 11.34 -8.32 5.52
CA LEU A 358 12.25 -9.44 5.57
C LEU A 358 13.37 -9.13 6.56
N LEU A 359 13.52 -9.96 7.57
CA LEU A 359 14.50 -9.80 8.63
C LEU A 359 15.65 -10.81 8.50
N PRO A 360 16.78 -10.62 9.21
CA PRO A 360 17.84 -11.61 9.30
C PRO A 360 17.32 -12.98 9.74
N HIS A 361 18.07 -14.04 9.45
CA HIS A 361 17.76 -15.42 9.81
C HIS A 361 16.43 -15.94 9.25
N LYS A 362 15.95 -15.37 8.11
CA LYS A 362 14.69 -15.71 7.44
C LYS A 362 13.44 -15.42 8.29
N HIS A 363 13.54 -14.53 9.25
CA HIS A 363 12.37 -14.03 9.94
C HIS A 363 11.59 -13.08 9.03
N ILE A 364 10.28 -12.97 9.26
CA ILE A 364 9.40 -12.04 8.57
C ILE A 364 8.55 -11.32 9.60
N PHE A 365 8.64 -10.00 9.65
CA PHE A 365 7.73 -9.17 10.42
C PHE A 365 6.54 -8.79 9.53
N ILE A 366 5.32 -8.90 10.04
CA ILE A 366 4.08 -8.74 9.28
C ILE A 366 3.16 -7.78 10.02
N THR A 367 2.66 -6.78 9.31
CA THR A 367 1.63 -5.85 9.76
C THR A 367 0.32 -6.22 9.12
N SER A 368 -0.62 -6.73 9.90
CA SER A 368 -1.97 -7.09 9.48
C SER A 368 -2.93 -5.93 9.77
N HIS A 369 -3.07 -5.06 8.80
CA HIS A 369 -3.73 -3.77 8.88
C HIS A 369 -5.10 -3.80 9.60
N HIS A 370 -6.07 -4.51 9.04
CA HIS A 370 -7.46 -4.51 9.50
C HIS A 370 -7.65 -5.08 10.92
N ASN A 371 -6.78 -6.00 11.32
CA ASN A 371 -6.87 -6.66 12.61
C ASN A 371 -6.16 -5.90 13.75
N GLY A 372 -5.55 -4.74 13.47
CA GLY A 372 -4.72 -4.01 14.42
C GLY A 372 -3.54 -4.84 14.95
N ARG A 373 -3.03 -5.81 14.15
CA ARG A 373 -2.10 -6.85 14.57
C ARG A 373 -0.75 -6.70 13.87
N MET A 374 0.31 -6.80 14.63
CA MET A 374 1.68 -6.95 14.13
C MET A 374 2.27 -8.23 14.71
N PHE A 375 3.01 -9.00 13.91
CA PHE A 375 3.63 -10.23 14.38
C PHE A 375 4.89 -10.56 13.59
N GLU A 376 5.78 -11.32 14.20
CA GLU A 376 7.01 -11.83 13.59
C GLU A 376 7.00 -13.35 13.57
N ILE A 377 7.39 -13.93 12.46
CA ILE A 377 7.58 -15.38 12.31
C ILE A 377 9.06 -15.71 12.14
N ASP A 378 9.45 -16.88 12.62
CA ASP A 378 10.78 -17.46 12.40
C ASP A 378 10.89 -18.21 11.07
N ALA A 379 12.06 -18.80 10.81
CA ALA A 379 12.33 -19.60 9.61
C ALA A 379 11.46 -20.87 9.53
N GLN A 380 10.95 -21.37 10.65
CA GLN A 380 10.06 -22.52 10.78
C GLN A 380 8.59 -22.12 10.67
N LYS A 381 8.30 -20.81 10.49
CA LYS A 381 6.96 -20.20 10.40
C LYS A 381 6.18 -20.19 11.73
N ASN A 382 6.85 -20.36 12.87
CA ASN A 382 6.25 -20.14 14.18
C ASN A 382 6.15 -18.64 14.45
N ILE A 383 5.07 -18.20 15.10
CA ILE A 383 4.96 -16.83 15.56
C ILE A 383 5.84 -16.70 16.82
N VAL A 384 6.87 -15.87 16.74
CA VAL A 384 7.82 -15.64 17.84
C VAL A 384 7.56 -14.34 18.59
N TRP A 385 6.83 -13.41 17.98
CA TRP A 385 6.41 -12.16 18.61
C TRP A 385 5.04 -11.75 18.05
N GLU A 386 4.14 -11.25 18.90
CA GLU A 386 2.81 -10.79 18.48
C GLU A 386 2.32 -9.65 19.36
N TYR A 387 1.83 -8.60 18.71
CA TYR A 387 1.29 -7.41 19.36
C TYR A 387 0.01 -6.94 18.69
N PHE A 388 -1.00 -6.63 19.48
CA PHE A 388 -2.22 -5.97 19.05
C PHE A 388 -2.22 -4.53 19.57
N ILE A 389 -2.38 -3.55 18.67
CA ILE A 389 -2.40 -2.14 19.09
C ILE A 389 -3.52 -1.90 20.11
N PRO A 390 -3.29 -1.08 21.16
CA PRO A 390 -4.25 -0.95 22.27
C PRO A 390 -5.39 0.02 22.01
N ILE A 391 -5.56 0.50 20.77
CA ILE A 391 -6.53 1.53 20.42
C ILE A 391 -7.86 0.88 20.07
N ARG A 392 -8.88 1.17 20.89
CA ARG A 392 -10.22 0.57 20.82
C ARG A 392 -11.30 1.63 20.73
N ASP A 393 -12.44 1.29 20.10
CA ASP A 393 -13.63 2.13 20.10
C ASP A 393 -14.19 2.25 21.53
N LYS A 394 -14.50 3.48 21.93
CA LYS A 394 -15.04 3.76 23.28
C LYS A 394 -16.40 3.08 23.53
N ASN A 395 -17.19 2.89 22.47
CA ASN A 395 -18.54 2.33 22.54
C ASN A 395 -18.56 0.81 22.30
N ASP A 396 -17.51 0.26 21.65
CA ASP A 396 -17.40 -1.17 21.38
C ASP A 396 -15.94 -1.62 21.47
N GLN A 397 -15.55 -2.13 22.61
CA GLN A 397 -14.19 -2.60 22.89
C GLN A 397 -13.76 -3.79 22.01
N ASN A 398 -14.68 -4.43 21.29
CA ASN A 398 -14.36 -5.47 20.31
C ASN A 398 -13.79 -4.89 19.00
N LYS A 399 -13.98 -3.59 18.76
CA LYS A 399 -13.45 -2.91 17.59
C LYS A 399 -12.07 -2.34 17.88
N THR A 400 -11.16 -2.52 16.93
CA THR A 400 -9.77 -2.02 16.97
C THR A 400 -9.53 -1.00 15.88
N ALA A 401 -8.64 -0.05 16.12
CA ALA A 401 -8.08 0.76 15.04
C ALA A 401 -7.30 -0.11 14.05
N SER A 402 -7.26 0.29 12.79
CA SER A 402 -6.33 -0.29 11.82
C SER A 402 -4.89 0.12 12.14
N VAL A 403 -3.92 -0.75 11.85
CA VAL A 403 -2.50 -0.45 12.00
C VAL A 403 -1.85 -0.22 10.63
N TYR A 404 -1.05 0.84 10.55
CA TYR A 404 -0.25 1.18 9.38
C TYR A 404 1.24 1.23 9.74
N ALA A 405 2.08 1.32 8.73
CA ALA A 405 3.52 1.58 8.82
C ALA A 405 4.29 0.73 9.85
N GLY A 406 3.78 -0.46 10.21
CA GLY A 406 4.46 -1.31 11.17
C GLY A 406 5.83 -1.76 10.65
N LYS A 407 6.92 -1.25 11.25
CA LYS A 407 8.30 -1.51 10.84
C LYS A 407 9.16 -1.89 12.04
N ARG A 408 9.97 -2.92 11.86
CA ARG A 408 10.92 -3.44 12.87
C ARG A 408 12.26 -2.73 12.73
N TYR A 409 12.84 -2.28 13.84
CA TYR A 409 14.16 -1.66 13.92
C TYR A 409 15.03 -2.38 14.95
N THR A 410 16.34 -2.33 14.75
CA THR A 410 17.31 -2.68 15.77
C THR A 410 17.82 -1.41 16.45
N LYS A 411 18.40 -1.54 17.65
CA LYS A 411 18.99 -0.40 18.35
C LYS A 411 20.04 0.37 17.54
N SER A 412 20.76 -0.32 16.65
CA SER A 412 21.77 0.32 15.78
C SER A 412 21.19 1.11 14.62
N GLN A 413 19.86 1.00 14.36
CA GLN A 413 19.15 1.73 13.31
C GLN A 413 18.40 2.96 13.86
N LEU A 414 18.33 3.10 15.17
CA LEU A 414 17.77 4.21 15.93
C LEU A 414 18.85 5.14 16.43
#